data_d3e977c4ca6b55e12773512d1ddc809d
#
_entry.id   d3e977c4ca6b55e12773512d1ddc809d
#
_cell.length_a   1.000
_cell.length_b   1.000
_cell.length_c   1.000
_cell.angle_alpha   90.00
_cell.angle_beta   90.00
_cell.angle_gamma   90.00
#
_symmetry.space_group_name_H-M   'P 1'
#
loop_
_entity.id
_entity.type
_entity.pdbx_description
1 polymer ?
#
loop_
_entity_poly.entity_id
_entity_poly.type
_entity_poly.pdbx_seq_one_letter_code
_entity_poly.pdbx_strand_id
1 'polypeptide(L)'
;MAKLELLMSVMSQNDFALPKQSRVSGDLLMINQCDTENLREEMLDGHVWRLISTKERGLSRSRNMALDNATGDICKLCDDDEILVDNYNNIILQAYKDLPDADVIVFNLNRINYSMKKNYYKIESIRSAPTYRSYGSPMITFKLNRIREHNIRFHEEFGSGGKFGGGEDCLFLRDIRLAGLKIYEHSSVISTIDYGRFESKWFQGYDERYFYNLGVFHEYVNPGKWISNIIWGLYQVVKLRREKINPIIVVKWRLAGAKGYRNGKLSYEEYINTLKNG
;
A
#
# COMPACT_ATOMS: atom_id res chain seq x y z
N MET A 1 27.35 6.66 -5.69
CA MET A 1 26.10 7.39 -5.34
C MET A 1 25.04 6.35 -5.02
N ALA A 2 24.14 6.61 -4.06
CA ALA A 2 23.05 5.69 -3.80
C ALA A 2 22.15 5.55 -5.04
N LYS A 3 21.70 4.32 -5.31
CA LYS A 3 20.87 3.94 -6.45
C LYS A 3 19.40 3.88 -6.02
N LEU A 4 18.53 4.63 -6.72
CA LEU A 4 17.09 4.54 -6.55
C LEU A 4 16.51 3.54 -7.55
N GLU A 5 15.68 2.62 -7.09
CA GLU A 5 14.93 1.68 -7.93
C GLU A 5 13.43 1.78 -7.62
N LEU A 6 12.61 1.89 -8.66
CA LEU A 6 11.16 1.84 -8.54
C LEU A 6 10.70 0.38 -8.52
N LEU A 7 9.80 0.07 -7.60
CA LEU A 7 9.16 -1.24 -7.47
C LEU A 7 7.71 -1.12 -7.87
N MET A 8 7.36 -1.55 -9.09
CA MET A 8 6.04 -1.40 -9.67
C MET A 8 5.31 -2.76 -9.71
N SER A 9 4.11 -2.83 -9.13
CA SER A 9 3.25 -4.01 -9.20
C SER A 9 2.17 -3.79 -10.25
N VAL A 10 2.10 -4.68 -11.25
CA VAL A 10 1.18 -4.55 -12.39
C VAL A 10 0.50 -5.88 -12.71
N MET A 11 -0.50 -5.83 -13.59
CA MET A 11 -1.19 -7.02 -14.11
C MET A 11 -1.21 -7.00 -15.64
N SER A 12 -0.93 -8.16 -16.24
CA SER A 12 -1.11 -8.44 -17.67
C SER A 12 -0.40 -7.42 -18.60
N GLN A 13 0.82 -7.01 -18.23
CA GLN A 13 1.66 -6.18 -19.09
C GLN A 13 2.58 -7.04 -19.95
N ASN A 14 2.78 -6.64 -21.21
CA ASN A 14 3.64 -7.35 -22.15
C ASN A 14 4.98 -6.64 -22.42
N ASP A 15 5.08 -5.37 -22.01
CA ASP A 15 6.21 -4.49 -22.26
C ASP A 15 6.36 -3.38 -21.22
N PHE A 16 7.21 -2.41 -21.50
CA PHE A 16 7.45 -1.24 -20.67
C PHE A 16 6.66 0.03 -21.12
N ALA A 17 5.53 -0.13 -21.81
CA ALA A 17 4.73 1.03 -22.24
C ALA A 17 4.14 1.77 -21.02
N LEU A 18 3.62 1.04 -20.04
CA LEU A 18 3.04 1.62 -18.83
C LEU A 18 4.05 2.48 -18.04
N PRO A 19 5.23 1.98 -17.63
CA PRO A 19 6.20 2.81 -16.92
C PRO A 19 6.70 4.02 -17.74
N LYS A 20 6.75 3.94 -19.06
CA LYS A 20 7.01 5.13 -19.91
C LYS A 20 5.91 6.17 -19.79
N GLN A 21 4.64 5.75 -19.80
CA GLN A 21 3.48 6.63 -19.57
C GLN A 21 3.48 7.22 -18.16
N SER A 22 3.95 6.46 -17.17
CA SER A 22 4.16 6.89 -15.78
C SER A 22 5.38 7.80 -15.60
N ARG A 23 6.12 8.12 -16.66
CA ARG A 23 7.33 8.96 -16.66
C ARG A 23 8.45 8.42 -15.76
N VAL A 24 8.63 7.12 -15.76
CA VAL A 24 9.76 6.51 -15.06
C VAL A 24 11.06 6.93 -15.74
N SER A 25 11.98 7.49 -14.98
CA SER A 25 13.30 7.94 -15.43
C SER A 25 14.38 7.48 -14.43
N GLY A 26 14.60 6.20 -14.32
CA GLY A 26 15.49 5.57 -13.34
C GLY A 26 15.39 4.06 -13.46
N ASP A 27 16.06 3.35 -12.54
CA ASP A 27 15.97 1.90 -12.53
C ASP A 27 14.58 1.45 -12.10
N LEU A 28 14.11 0.37 -12.72
CA LEU A 28 12.76 -0.16 -12.53
C LEU A 28 12.80 -1.67 -12.34
N LEU A 29 12.09 -2.14 -11.34
CA LEU A 29 11.67 -3.53 -11.21
C LEU A 29 10.14 -3.57 -11.27
N MET A 30 9.62 -4.21 -12.30
CA MET A 30 8.19 -4.39 -12.51
C MET A 30 7.82 -5.87 -12.26
N ILE A 31 6.90 -6.13 -11.32
CA ILE A 31 6.35 -7.46 -11.08
C ILE A 31 5.00 -7.54 -11.76
N ASN A 32 4.92 -8.38 -12.77
CA ASN A 32 3.75 -8.52 -13.64
C ASN A 32 3.00 -9.81 -13.34
N GLN A 33 1.83 -9.67 -12.75
CA GLN A 33 0.94 -10.78 -12.43
C GLN A 33 0.18 -11.20 -13.70
N CYS A 34 0.58 -12.30 -14.33
CA CYS A 34 -0.01 -12.81 -15.58
C CYS A 34 0.05 -14.33 -15.63
N ASP A 35 -0.36 -14.97 -16.74
CA ASP A 35 -0.44 -16.42 -16.85
C ASP A 35 0.88 -17.08 -17.30
N THR A 36 1.94 -16.31 -17.42
CA THR A 36 3.26 -16.79 -17.85
C THR A 36 4.33 -16.47 -16.81
N GLU A 37 5.41 -17.21 -16.82
CA GLU A 37 6.61 -16.90 -16.04
C GLU A 37 7.74 -16.54 -17.00
N ASN A 38 8.31 -15.34 -16.81
CA ASN A 38 9.38 -14.84 -17.65
C ASN A 38 10.15 -13.73 -16.94
N LEU A 39 11.41 -13.57 -17.31
CA LEU A 39 12.25 -12.42 -16.94
C LEU A 39 12.68 -11.70 -18.23
N ARG A 40 12.40 -10.42 -18.30
CA ARG A 40 12.88 -9.53 -19.35
C ARG A 40 13.67 -8.40 -18.70
N GLU A 41 14.82 -8.09 -19.26
CA GLU A 41 15.67 -6.99 -18.84
C GLU A 41 16.06 -6.16 -20.05
N GLU A 42 15.97 -4.84 -19.92
CA GLU A 42 16.36 -3.89 -20.95
C GLU A 42 17.15 -2.73 -20.33
N MET A 43 18.07 -2.17 -21.13
CA MET A 43 18.75 -0.92 -20.80
C MET A 43 18.04 0.22 -21.53
N LEU A 44 17.46 1.15 -20.77
CA LEU A 44 16.76 2.33 -21.31
C LEU A 44 17.38 3.61 -20.72
N ASP A 45 17.90 4.47 -21.55
CA ASP A 45 18.52 5.74 -21.16
C ASP A 45 19.57 5.61 -20.04
N GLY A 46 20.36 4.51 -20.07
CA GLY A 46 21.37 4.20 -19.07
C GLY A 46 20.86 3.58 -17.77
N HIS A 47 19.57 3.26 -17.70
CA HIS A 47 18.91 2.63 -16.55
C HIS A 47 18.48 1.19 -16.85
N VAL A 48 18.56 0.33 -15.85
CA VAL A 48 18.13 -1.07 -15.94
C VAL A 48 16.64 -1.18 -15.64
N TRP A 49 15.87 -1.70 -16.61
CA TRP A 49 14.46 -1.97 -16.48
C TRP A 49 14.23 -3.48 -16.52
N ARG A 50 13.68 -4.03 -15.44
CA ARG A 50 13.40 -5.45 -15.29
C ARG A 50 11.91 -5.70 -15.18
N LEU A 51 11.40 -6.69 -15.92
CA LEU A 51 10.03 -7.18 -15.88
C LEU A 51 10.07 -8.65 -15.47
N ILE A 52 9.58 -8.97 -14.29
CA ILE A 52 9.38 -10.33 -13.81
C ILE A 52 7.89 -10.64 -13.96
N SER A 53 7.56 -11.53 -14.89
CA SER A 53 6.21 -12.06 -15.05
C SER A 53 6.03 -13.31 -14.17
N THR A 54 4.89 -13.38 -13.47
CA THR A 54 4.59 -14.48 -12.54
C THR A 54 3.12 -14.87 -12.57
N LYS A 55 2.84 -16.15 -12.32
CA LYS A 55 1.48 -16.69 -12.14
C LYS A 55 0.91 -16.40 -10.75
N GLU A 56 1.74 -15.97 -9.79
CA GLU A 56 1.26 -15.58 -8.48
C GLU A 56 0.32 -14.37 -8.58
N ARG A 57 -0.68 -14.34 -7.72
CA ARG A 57 -1.67 -13.26 -7.66
C ARG A 57 -1.73 -12.69 -6.26
N GLY A 58 -1.94 -11.37 -6.19
CA GLY A 58 -2.06 -10.60 -4.97
C GLY A 58 -0.99 -9.53 -4.83
N LEU A 59 -1.43 -8.31 -4.48
CA LEU A 59 -0.57 -7.14 -4.41
C LEU A 59 0.59 -7.31 -3.41
N SER A 60 0.29 -7.85 -2.22
CA SER A 60 1.31 -8.08 -1.18
C SER A 60 2.36 -9.12 -1.61
N ARG A 61 1.96 -10.18 -2.34
CA ARG A 61 2.90 -11.16 -2.92
C ARG A 61 3.78 -10.52 -3.98
N SER A 62 3.17 -9.74 -4.88
CA SER A 62 3.91 -8.98 -5.90
C SER A 62 4.95 -8.05 -5.26
N ARG A 63 4.57 -7.30 -4.22
CA ARG A 63 5.50 -6.42 -3.50
C ARG A 63 6.59 -7.19 -2.75
N ASN A 64 6.28 -8.34 -2.17
CA ASN A 64 7.29 -9.21 -1.56
C ASN A 64 8.28 -9.73 -2.60
N MET A 65 7.81 -10.19 -3.76
CA MET A 65 8.67 -10.57 -4.87
C MET A 65 9.55 -9.41 -5.34
N ALA A 66 9.01 -8.18 -5.36
CA ALA A 66 9.81 -6.99 -5.64
C ALA A 66 10.89 -6.76 -4.56
N LEU A 67 10.57 -6.88 -3.27
CA LEU A 67 11.56 -6.78 -2.19
C LEU A 67 12.69 -7.83 -2.31
N ASP A 68 12.36 -9.04 -2.75
CA ASP A 68 13.34 -10.13 -2.92
C ASP A 68 14.30 -9.89 -4.09
N ASN A 69 13.79 -9.29 -5.19
CA ASN A 69 14.52 -9.10 -6.44
C ASN A 69 15.08 -7.69 -6.64
N ALA A 70 14.75 -6.72 -5.80
CA ALA A 70 15.25 -5.37 -5.90
C ALA A 70 16.77 -5.29 -5.72
N THR A 71 17.41 -4.34 -6.40
CA THR A 71 18.87 -4.11 -6.39
C THR A 71 19.25 -2.67 -6.03
N GLY A 72 18.27 -1.79 -5.85
CA GLY A 72 18.48 -0.41 -5.44
C GLY A 72 18.89 -0.28 -3.98
N ASP A 73 19.67 0.75 -3.64
CA ASP A 73 19.94 1.09 -2.24
C ASP A 73 18.70 1.67 -1.58
N ILE A 74 17.97 2.48 -2.34
CA ILE A 74 16.69 3.09 -1.98
C ILE A 74 15.65 2.57 -2.96
N CYS A 75 14.49 2.18 -2.44
CA CYS A 75 13.35 1.73 -3.24
C CYS A 75 12.16 2.67 -3.06
N LYS A 76 11.37 2.86 -4.14
CA LYS A 76 10.07 3.51 -4.12
C LYS A 76 8.99 2.52 -4.55
N LEU A 77 7.95 2.35 -3.74
CA LEU A 77 6.75 1.64 -4.19
C LEU A 77 6.01 2.48 -5.23
N CYS A 78 5.60 1.87 -6.32
CA CYS A 78 4.91 2.54 -7.41
C CYS A 78 3.68 1.72 -7.81
N ASP A 79 2.53 2.38 -7.84
CA ASP A 79 1.29 1.77 -8.35
C ASP A 79 1.14 2.06 -9.85
N ASP A 80 0.30 1.32 -10.55
CA ASP A 80 0.12 1.40 -12.01
C ASP A 80 -0.67 2.65 -12.47
N ASP A 81 -1.26 3.38 -11.54
CA ASP A 81 -2.01 4.62 -11.76
C ASP A 81 -1.21 5.91 -11.44
N GLU A 82 0.08 5.78 -11.12
CA GLU A 82 0.94 6.92 -10.82
C GLU A 82 1.58 7.54 -12.07
N ILE A 83 1.70 8.87 -12.05
CA ILE A 83 2.55 9.64 -12.96
C ILE A 83 3.60 10.35 -12.12
N LEU A 84 4.86 10.00 -12.31
CA LEU A 84 5.97 10.59 -11.56
C LEU A 84 6.20 12.04 -11.99
N VAL A 85 6.60 12.89 -11.05
CA VAL A 85 7.00 14.26 -11.39
C VAL A 85 8.39 14.25 -12.00
N ASP A 86 8.68 15.27 -12.82
CA ASP A 86 10.02 15.45 -13.33
C ASP A 86 11.01 15.56 -12.17
N ASN A 87 12.19 14.96 -12.34
CA ASN A 87 13.25 15.00 -11.31
C ASN A 87 12.95 14.30 -9.97
N TYR A 88 11.94 13.42 -9.89
CA TYR A 88 11.60 12.69 -8.67
C TYR A 88 12.80 11.90 -8.08
N ASN A 89 13.68 11.37 -8.94
CA ASN A 89 14.91 10.68 -8.55
C ASN A 89 15.79 11.54 -7.66
N ASN A 90 16.09 12.77 -8.12
CA ASN A 90 16.95 13.69 -7.36
C ASN A 90 16.25 14.16 -6.08
N ILE A 91 14.93 14.38 -6.11
CA ILE A 91 14.14 14.74 -4.92
C ILE A 91 14.29 13.67 -3.84
N ILE A 92 14.09 12.40 -4.20
CA ILE A 92 14.18 11.28 -3.25
C ILE A 92 15.62 11.11 -2.77
N LEU A 93 16.60 11.04 -3.67
CA LEU A 93 18.01 10.84 -3.31
C LEU A 93 18.54 11.97 -2.43
N GLN A 94 18.14 13.22 -2.70
CA GLN A 94 18.53 14.37 -1.89
C GLN A 94 17.91 14.30 -0.49
N ALA A 95 16.63 13.92 -0.38
CA ALA A 95 15.97 13.76 0.91
C ALA A 95 16.69 12.73 1.81
N TYR A 96 17.18 11.62 1.27
CA TYR A 96 17.98 10.65 2.04
C TYR A 96 19.38 11.14 2.41
N LYS A 97 19.97 12.07 1.64
CA LYS A 97 21.22 12.75 2.03
C LYS A 97 20.98 13.73 3.17
N ASP A 98 19.88 14.47 3.11
CA ASP A 98 19.51 15.48 4.12
C ASP A 98 19.01 14.84 5.42
N LEU A 99 18.47 13.62 5.34
CA LEU A 99 17.96 12.83 6.45
C LEU A 99 18.69 11.47 6.53
N PRO A 100 19.99 11.44 6.86
CA PRO A 100 20.79 10.22 6.84
C PRO A 100 20.28 9.14 7.80
N ASP A 101 19.60 9.54 8.87
CA ASP A 101 18.98 8.67 9.87
C ASP A 101 17.65 8.05 9.43
N ALA A 102 17.05 8.52 8.33
CA ALA A 102 15.78 7.98 7.86
C ALA A 102 15.99 6.58 7.27
N ASP A 103 15.21 5.61 7.72
CA ASP A 103 15.09 4.29 7.09
C ASP A 103 14.00 4.32 6.02
N VAL A 104 12.95 5.10 6.27
CA VAL A 104 11.79 5.30 5.38
C VAL A 104 11.49 6.79 5.31
N ILE A 105 11.23 7.29 4.10
CA ILE A 105 10.72 8.64 3.89
C ILE A 105 9.40 8.54 3.13
N VAL A 106 8.37 9.22 3.62
CA VAL A 106 7.07 9.34 2.95
C VAL A 106 6.90 10.74 2.39
N PHE A 107 6.47 10.81 1.13
CA PHE A 107 6.36 12.05 0.35
C PHE A 107 4.90 12.40 0.07
N ASN A 108 4.65 13.65 -0.36
CA ASN A 108 3.35 14.05 -0.87
C ASN A 108 3.08 13.49 -2.26
N LEU A 109 1.78 13.41 -2.58
CA LEU A 109 1.25 13.14 -3.89
C LEU A 109 0.32 14.27 -4.32
N ASN A 110 0.33 14.61 -5.59
CA ASN A 110 -0.79 15.33 -6.20
C ASN A 110 -1.93 14.36 -6.51
N ARG A 111 -3.17 14.84 -6.42
CA ARG A 111 -4.37 14.09 -6.76
C ARG A 111 -5.24 14.96 -7.66
N ILE A 112 -5.48 14.49 -8.87
CA ILE A 112 -6.30 15.19 -9.85
C ILE A 112 -7.54 14.34 -10.19
N ASN A 113 -8.60 14.99 -10.68
CA ASN A 113 -9.88 14.36 -11.05
C ASN A 113 -10.53 13.55 -9.90
N TYR A 114 -10.26 13.94 -8.68
CA TYR A 114 -10.76 13.25 -7.51
C TYR A 114 -12.14 13.76 -7.12
N SER A 115 -13.17 12.96 -7.37
CA SER A 115 -14.58 13.32 -7.15
C SER A 115 -15.02 13.24 -5.69
N MET A 116 -14.31 12.49 -4.83
CA MET A 116 -14.68 12.36 -3.44
C MET A 116 -14.09 13.51 -2.60
N LYS A 117 -14.93 14.20 -1.84
CA LYS A 117 -14.54 15.29 -0.92
C LYS A 117 -13.78 14.78 0.32
N LYS A 118 -12.80 13.89 0.14
CA LYS A 118 -11.91 13.49 1.22
C LYS A 118 -10.80 14.52 1.35
N ASN A 119 -10.67 15.13 2.51
CA ASN A 119 -9.46 15.88 2.85
C ASN A 119 -8.33 14.88 3.02
N TYR A 120 -7.46 14.78 2.04
CA TYR A 120 -6.21 14.09 2.20
C TYR A 120 -5.27 14.88 3.10
N TYR A 121 -4.55 14.14 3.92
CA TYR A 121 -3.48 14.76 4.68
C TYR A 121 -2.38 15.21 3.72
N LYS A 122 -1.98 16.47 3.86
CA LYS A 122 -0.83 17.06 3.18
C LYS A 122 0.31 17.18 4.19
N ILE A 123 1.47 16.70 3.84
CA ILE A 123 2.69 16.87 4.61
C ILE A 123 3.19 18.30 4.36
N GLU A 124 3.24 19.13 5.39
CA GLU A 124 3.60 20.53 5.26
C GLU A 124 5.08 20.80 5.54
N SER A 125 5.73 19.91 6.28
CA SER A 125 7.13 20.07 6.70
C SER A 125 7.85 18.73 6.83
N ILE A 126 9.17 18.78 6.84
CA ILE A 126 10.02 17.63 7.13
C ILE A 126 10.00 17.38 8.63
N ARG A 127 9.65 16.14 9.04
CA ARG A 127 9.62 15.76 10.47
C ARG A 127 9.57 14.24 10.63
N SER A 128 9.79 13.76 11.84
CA SER A 128 9.48 12.36 12.19
C SER A 128 7.98 12.08 11.97
N ALA A 129 7.66 10.98 11.31
CA ALA A 129 6.28 10.62 10.98
C ALA A 129 5.51 10.24 12.25
N PRO A 130 4.31 10.82 12.49
CA PRO A 130 3.49 10.45 13.64
C PRO A 130 3.13 8.95 13.63
N THR A 131 3.22 8.32 14.80
CA THR A 131 3.02 6.86 14.93
C THR A 131 1.60 6.40 14.59
N TYR A 132 0.62 7.26 14.78
CA TYR A 132 -0.80 6.98 14.51
C TYR A 132 -1.18 7.15 13.03
N ARG A 133 -0.25 7.60 12.18
CA ARG A 133 -0.55 7.92 10.79
C ARG A 133 -0.16 6.79 9.86
N SER A 134 -1.02 6.52 8.90
CA SER A 134 -0.77 5.59 7.79
C SER A 134 -0.62 6.36 6.48
N TYR A 135 0.16 5.82 5.56
CA TYR A 135 0.42 6.35 4.24
C TYR A 135 0.20 5.24 3.21
N GLY A 136 -0.27 5.59 2.03
CA GLY A 136 -0.40 4.64 0.92
C GLY A 136 0.93 4.40 0.22
N SER A 137 1.04 3.27 -0.45
CA SER A 137 2.24 2.83 -1.17
C SER A 137 2.89 3.90 -2.05
N PRO A 138 2.14 4.71 -2.85
CA PRO A 138 2.76 5.69 -3.72
C PRO A 138 3.59 6.76 -2.99
N MET A 139 3.34 6.95 -1.70
CA MET A 139 4.07 7.89 -0.85
C MET A 139 5.37 7.31 -0.27
N ILE A 140 5.55 5.98 -0.31
CA ILE A 140 6.53 5.26 0.50
C ILE A 140 7.82 5.04 -0.28
N THR A 141 8.94 5.47 0.31
CA THR A 141 10.29 5.09 -0.10
C THR A 141 11.04 4.52 1.11
N PHE A 142 12.02 3.67 0.89
CA PHE A 142 12.78 3.04 1.97
C PHE A 142 14.18 2.62 1.56
N LYS A 143 15.10 2.51 2.52
CA LYS A 143 16.39 1.86 2.37
C LYS A 143 16.17 0.34 2.32
N LEU A 144 16.49 -0.30 1.19
CA LEU A 144 16.22 -1.72 0.97
C LEU A 144 16.93 -2.63 1.97
N ASN A 145 18.20 -2.35 2.25
CA ASN A 145 18.99 -3.11 3.21
C ASN A 145 18.32 -3.14 4.60
N ARG A 146 17.76 -2.00 5.07
CA ARG A 146 17.11 -1.91 6.37
C ARG A 146 15.85 -2.76 6.45
N ILE A 147 15.07 -2.80 5.36
CA ILE A 147 13.87 -3.65 5.26
C ILE A 147 14.26 -5.14 5.31
N ARG A 148 15.30 -5.52 4.56
CA ARG A 148 15.80 -6.91 4.51
C ARG A 148 16.45 -7.36 5.82
N GLU A 149 17.31 -6.55 6.44
CA GLU A 149 17.97 -6.82 7.72
C GLU A 149 16.96 -7.14 8.84
N HIS A 150 15.80 -6.48 8.83
CA HIS A 150 14.75 -6.69 9.82
C HIS A 150 13.67 -7.68 9.34
N ASN A 151 13.88 -8.32 8.18
CA ASN A 151 12.96 -9.29 7.58
C ASN A 151 11.50 -8.76 7.49
N ILE A 152 11.36 -7.48 7.15
CA ILE A 152 10.05 -6.83 7.01
C ILE A 152 9.46 -7.16 5.65
N ARG A 153 8.20 -7.62 5.65
CA ARG A 153 7.48 -8.05 4.46
C ARG A 153 6.03 -7.56 4.48
N PHE A 154 5.42 -7.52 3.32
CA PHE A 154 3.98 -7.32 3.22
C PHE A 154 3.22 -8.57 3.65
N HIS A 155 2.13 -8.39 4.39
CA HIS A 155 1.27 -9.49 4.83
C HIS A 155 0.38 -9.98 3.68
N GLU A 156 0.63 -11.18 3.18
CA GLU A 156 0.01 -11.72 1.95
C GLU A 156 -1.49 -11.98 2.08
N GLU A 157 -2.01 -12.11 3.30
CA GLU A 157 -3.45 -12.24 3.53
C GLU A 157 -4.20 -10.91 3.35
N PHE A 158 -3.49 -9.75 3.37
CA PHE A 158 -4.06 -8.41 3.25
C PHE A 158 -3.71 -7.76 1.90
N GLY A 159 -4.57 -6.82 1.47
CA GLY A 159 -4.37 -6.07 0.23
C GLY A 159 -5.20 -6.59 -0.94
N SER A 160 -5.08 -5.92 -2.08
CA SER A 160 -5.79 -6.28 -3.30
C SER A 160 -5.39 -7.69 -3.77
N GLY A 161 -6.37 -8.55 -4.01
CA GLY A 161 -6.15 -9.97 -4.35
C GLY A 161 -5.74 -10.86 -3.18
N GLY A 162 -5.64 -10.32 -1.96
CA GLY A 162 -5.49 -11.08 -0.72
C GLY A 162 -6.83 -11.57 -0.16
N LYS A 163 -6.76 -12.38 0.89
CA LYS A 163 -7.96 -12.90 1.60
C LYS A 163 -8.77 -11.78 2.24
N PHE A 164 -8.11 -10.74 2.73
CA PHE A 164 -8.69 -9.55 3.35
C PHE A 164 -8.34 -8.31 2.54
N GLY A 165 -9.34 -7.51 2.21
CA GLY A 165 -9.15 -6.33 1.39
C GLY A 165 -8.49 -5.18 2.15
N GLY A 166 -7.37 -4.67 1.61
CA GLY A 166 -6.68 -3.48 2.11
C GLY A 166 -5.92 -3.67 3.42
N GLY A 167 -5.17 -2.64 3.82
CA GLY A 167 -4.44 -2.62 5.09
C GLY A 167 -2.98 -3.04 5.00
N GLU A 168 -2.52 -3.57 3.87
CA GLU A 168 -1.15 -4.04 3.64
C GLU A 168 -0.10 -2.95 3.88
N ASP A 169 -0.34 -1.74 3.39
CA ASP A 169 0.55 -0.59 3.59
C ASP A 169 0.62 -0.19 5.07
N CYS A 170 -0.54 -0.23 5.75
CA CYS A 170 -0.61 0.08 7.18
C CYS A 170 0.18 -0.95 8.01
N LEU A 171 0.09 -2.23 7.67
CA LEU A 171 0.81 -3.31 8.34
C LEU A 171 2.32 -3.22 8.06
N PHE A 172 2.70 -2.98 6.81
CA PHE A 172 4.10 -2.78 6.44
C PHE A 172 4.75 -1.64 7.25
N LEU A 173 4.10 -0.47 7.32
CA LEU A 173 4.58 0.66 8.11
C LEU A 173 4.54 0.40 9.62
N ARG A 174 3.59 -0.39 10.10
CA ARG A 174 3.53 -0.83 11.49
C ARG A 174 4.74 -1.70 11.85
N ASP A 175 5.06 -2.66 11.01
CA ASP A 175 6.18 -3.60 11.27
C ASP A 175 7.53 -2.88 11.18
N ILE A 176 7.67 -1.90 10.28
CA ILE A 176 8.81 -0.97 10.25
C ILE A 176 8.96 -0.24 11.60
N ARG A 177 7.87 0.30 12.16
CA ARG A 177 7.91 0.97 13.47
C ARG A 177 8.23 0.02 14.62
N LEU A 178 7.67 -1.19 14.60
CA LEU A 178 7.93 -2.22 15.62
C LEU A 178 9.39 -2.68 15.60
N ALA A 179 10.03 -2.68 14.43
CA ALA A 179 11.45 -2.94 14.28
C ALA A 179 12.35 -1.76 14.73
N GLY A 180 11.76 -0.64 15.19
CA GLY A 180 12.50 0.55 15.63
C GLY A 180 13.07 1.39 14.50
N LEU A 181 12.66 1.14 13.24
CA LEU A 181 13.10 1.90 12.08
C LEU A 181 12.45 3.28 12.04
N LYS A 182 13.20 4.26 11.57
CA LYS A 182 12.81 5.67 11.57
C LYS A 182 12.07 6.03 10.29
N ILE A 183 10.85 6.52 10.44
CA ILE A 183 10.02 7.04 9.34
C ILE A 183 9.96 8.56 9.42
N TYR A 184 10.25 9.24 8.33
CA TYR A 184 10.13 10.69 8.20
C TYR A 184 9.08 11.09 7.17
N GLU A 185 8.38 12.18 7.42
CA GLU A 185 7.55 12.90 6.45
C GLU A 185 8.40 13.91 5.69
N HIS A 186 8.20 14.02 4.38
CA HIS A 186 8.85 15.03 3.53
C HIS A 186 7.81 15.77 2.68
N SER A 187 7.87 17.10 2.66
CA SER A 187 6.86 17.95 2.04
C SER A 187 6.88 17.98 0.51
N SER A 188 7.93 17.49 -0.13
CA SER A 188 7.99 17.41 -1.59
C SER A 188 6.96 16.47 -2.17
N VAL A 189 6.50 16.79 -3.39
CA VAL A 189 5.64 15.94 -4.20
C VAL A 189 6.53 15.11 -5.14
N ILE A 190 6.28 13.80 -5.23
CA ILE A 190 7.05 12.89 -6.08
C ILE A 190 6.23 12.25 -7.20
N SER A 191 4.89 12.24 -7.07
CA SER A 191 4.00 11.73 -8.10
C SER A 191 2.62 12.37 -8.06
N THR A 192 1.85 12.13 -9.13
CA THR A 192 0.45 12.52 -9.28
C THR A 192 -0.38 11.26 -9.53
N ILE A 193 -1.52 11.11 -8.85
CA ILE A 193 -2.53 10.09 -9.14
C ILE A 193 -3.70 10.75 -9.83
N ASP A 194 -4.05 10.24 -11.02
CA ASP A 194 -5.18 10.72 -11.81
C ASP A 194 -6.38 9.76 -11.67
N TYR A 195 -7.30 10.10 -10.81
CA TYR A 195 -8.52 9.31 -10.57
C TYR A 195 -9.51 9.33 -11.76
N GLY A 196 -9.30 10.18 -12.76
CA GLY A 196 -10.10 10.19 -13.98
C GLY A 196 -9.67 9.15 -15.02
N ARG A 197 -8.48 8.59 -14.89
CA ARG A 197 -7.92 7.60 -15.84
C ARG A 197 -8.23 6.16 -15.46
N PHE A 198 -8.34 5.88 -14.16
CA PHE A 198 -8.46 4.52 -13.64
C PHE A 198 -9.59 4.43 -12.63
N GLU A 199 -10.57 3.57 -12.90
CA GLU A 199 -11.53 3.19 -11.88
C GLU A 199 -10.81 2.36 -10.82
N SER A 200 -10.71 2.90 -9.60
CA SER A 200 -10.17 2.18 -8.46
C SER A 200 -11.03 0.94 -8.17
N LYS A 201 -10.53 -0.24 -8.55
CA LYS A 201 -11.26 -1.50 -8.40
C LYS A 201 -11.27 -2.04 -6.98
N TRP A 202 -10.44 -1.52 -6.09
CA TRP A 202 -10.31 -2.06 -4.73
C TRP A 202 -11.38 -1.52 -3.75
N PHE A 203 -11.90 -0.31 -3.98
CA PHE A 203 -12.94 0.27 -3.14
C PHE A 203 -14.29 0.21 -3.84
N GLN A 204 -15.17 -0.67 -3.37
CA GLN A 204 -16.51 -0.88 -3.91
C GLN A 204 -17.61 -0.21 -3.08
N GLY A 205 -17.25 0.68 -2.17
CA GLY A 205 -18.16 1.37 -1.28
C GLY A 205 -18.05 0.94 0.19
N TYR A 206 -18.86 1.59 1.03
CA TYR A 206 -18.91 1.32 2.48
C TYR A 206 -19.96 0.26 2.79
N ASP A 207 -19.76 -0.94 2.26
CA ASP A 207 -20.65 -2.10 2.42
C ASP A 207 -20.28 -2.97 3.64
N GLU A 208 -20.99 -4.08 3.82
CA GLU A 208 -20.78 -5.03 4.89
C GLU A 208 -19.40 -5.69 4.83
N ARG A 209 -18.91 -6.02 3.63
CA ARG A 209 -17.59 -6.60 3.39
C ARG A 209 -16.48 -5.62 3.78
N TYR A 210 -16.63 -4.35 3.47
CA TYR A 210 -15.70 -3.31 3.87
C TYR A 210 -15.56 -3.25 5.41
N PHE A 211 -16.69 -3.22 6.15
CA PHE A 211 -16.65 -3.17 7.60
C PHE A 211 -16.18 -4.47 8.23
N TYR A 212 -16.50 -5.62 7.63
CA TYR A 212 -15.95 -6.91 8.02
C TYR A 212 -14.42 -6.91 7.96
N ASN A 213 -13.83 -6.53 6.83
CA ASN A 213 -12.39 -6.45 6.65
C ASN A 213 -11.72 -5.48 7.63
N LEU A 214 -12.35 -4.36 7.97
CA LEU A 214 -11.86 -3.47 9.02
C LEU A 214 -11.90 -4.13 10.41
N GLY A 215 -12.88 -4.98 10.67
CA GLY A 215 -12.94 -5.78 11.88
C GLY A 215 -11.82 -6.82 11.96
N VAL A 216 -11.55 -7.49 10.85
CA VAL A 216 -10.40 -8.40 10.69
C VAL A 216 -9.08 -7.67 10.96
N PHE A 217 -8.87 -6.55 10.29
CA PHE A 217 -7.66 -5.74 10.46
C PHE A 217 -7.48 -5.30 11.91
N HIS A 218 -8.56 -4.84 12.57
CA HIS A 218 -8.51 -4.44 13.97
C HIS A 218 -8.13 -5.62 14.88
N GLU A 219 -8.71 -6.80 14.67
CA GLU A 219 -8.39 -7.99 15.45
C GLU A 219 -6.94 -8.45 15.24
N TYR A 220 -6.44 -8.38 14.01
CA TYR A 220 -5.04 -8.68 13.71
C TYR A 220 -4.08 -7.76 14.47
N VAL A 221 -4.36 -6.44 14.47
CA VAL A 221 -3.48 -5.44 15.10
C VAL A 221 -3.65 -5.39 16.63
N ASN A 222 -4.87 -5.62 17.12
CA ASN A 222 -5.25 -5.51 18.53
C ASN A 222 -6.09 -6.73 18.96
N PRO A 223 -5.48 -7.91 19.09
CA PRO A 223 -6.20 -9.14 19.41
C PRO A 223 -7.05 -9.01 20.68
N GLY A 224 -8.31 -9.44 20.60
CA GLY A 224 -9.24 -9.47 21.75
C GLY A 224 -9.78 -8.11 22.21
N LYS A 225 -9.34 -6.99 21.63
CA LYS A 225 -9.79 -5.64 22.05
C LYS A 225 -11.12 -5.26 21.39
N TRP A 226 -12.18 -6.02 21.63
CA TRP A 226 -13.48 -5.82 20.98
C TRP A 226 -14.13 -4.47 21.30
N ILE A 227 -13.95 -3.92 22.53
CA ILE A 227 -14.46 -2.58 22.90
C ILE A 227 -13.83 -1.51 22.03
N SER A 228 -12.51 -1.54 21.83
CA SER A 228 -11.84 -0.56 20.95
C SER A 228 -12.31 -0.73 19.49
N ASN A 229 -12.64 -1.94 19.04
CA ASN A 229 -13.19 -2.16 17.71
C ASN A 229 -14.56 -1.48 17.53
N ILE A 230 -15.43 -1.51 18.57
CA ILE A 230 -16.69 -0.76 18.58
C ILE A 230 -16.43 0.75 18.54
N ILE A 231 -15.55 1.27 19.40
CA ILE A 231 -15.22 2.70 19.45
C ILE A 231 -14.73 3.20 18.09
N TRP A 232 -13.83 2.46 17.44
CA TRP A 232 -13.37 2.78 16.09
C TRP A 232 -14.48 2.70 15.05
N GLY A 233 -15.43 1.77 15.19
CA GLY A 233 -16.61 1.70 14.33
C GLY A 233 -17.48 2.94 14.47
N LEU A 234 -17.80 3.37 15.68
CA LEU A 234 -18.57 4.58 15.94
C LEU A 234 -17.86 5.85 15.47
N TYR A 235 -16.55 5.94 15.68
CA TYR A 235 -15.73 7.02 15.12
C TYR A 235 -15.84 7.07 13.58
N GLN A 236 -15.81 5.92 12.90
CA GLN A 236 -15.98 5.87 11.44
C GLN A 236 -17.36 6.38 11.00
N VAL A 237 -18.44 6.02 11.71
CA VAL A 237 -19.77 6.55 11.43
C VAL A 237 -19.79 8.07 11.47
N VAL A 238 -19.18 8.68 12.49
CA VAL A 238 -19.07 10.14 12.61
C VAL A 238 -18.24 10.71 11.46
N LYS A 239 -17.11 10.10 11.13
CA LYS A 239 -16.23 10.54 10.03
C LYS A 239 -16.92 10.44 8.67
N LEU A 240 -17.74 9.40 8.47
CA LEU A 240 -18.45 9.11 7.23
C LEU A 240 -19.92 9.59 7.26
N ARG A 241 -20.27 10.55 8.13
CA ARG A 241 -21.63 11.04 8.33
C ARG A 241 -22.36 11.48 7.03
N ARG A 242 -21.59 11.89 6.00
CA ARG A 242 -22.14 12.29 4.70
C ARG A 242 -22.62 11.10 3.88
N GLU A 243 -22.09 9.91 4.13
CA GLU A 243 -22.45 8.65 3.46
C GLU A 243 -23.71 8.02 4.06
N LYS A 244 -24.28 8.62 5.13
CA LYS A 244 -25.51 8.16 5.81
C LYS A 244 -25.48 6.67 6.22
N ILE A 245 -24.31 6.18 6.66
CA ILE A 245 -24.09 4.76 7.00
C ILE A 245 -24.77 4.45 8.31
N ASN A 246 -25.48 3.30 8.37
CA ASN A 246 -26.13 2.84 9.58
C ASN A 246 -25.10 2.37 10.63
N PRO A 247 -25.05 2.98 11.84
CA PRO A 247 -24.09 2.62 12.88
C PRO A 247 -24.15 1.16 13.31
N ILE A 248 -25.36 0.57 13.33
CA ILE A 248 -25.59 -0.82 13.73
C ILE A 248 -24.90 -1.76 12.74
N ILE A 249 -24.99 -1.49 11.44
CA ILE A 249 -24.33 -2.28 10.40
C ILE A 249 -22.82 -2.22 10.56
N VAL A 250 -22.26 -1.03 10.81
CA VAL A 250 -20.82 -0.84 11.01
C VAL A 250 -20.32 -1.68 12.19
N VAL A 251 -20.95 -1.55 13.36
CA VAL A 251 -20.51 -2.27 14.57
C VAL A 251 -20.70 -3.77 14.38
N LYS A 252 -21.85 -4.21 13.87
CA LYS A 252 -22.15 -5.63 13.60
C LYS A 252 -21.06 -6.29 12.77
N TRP A 253 -20.74 -5.70 11.61
CA TRP A 253 -19.80 -6.30 10.65
C TRP A 253 -18.35 -6.19 11.10
N ARG A 254 -17.98 -5.15 11.84
CA ARG A 254 -16.66 -5.10 12.46
C ARG A 254 -16.45 -6.17 13.52
N LEU A 255 -17.46 -6.43 14.37
CA LEU A 255 -17.41 -7.52 15.35
C LEU A 255 -17.44 -8.89 14.67
N ALA A 256 -18.23 -9.03 13.62
CA ALA A 256 -18.25 -10.25 12.79
C ALA A 256 -16.89 -10.54 12.17
N GLY A 257 -16.22 -9.55 11.61
CA GLY A 257 -14.87 -9.67 11.06
C GLY A 257 -13.85 -10.10 12.10
N ALA A 258 -13.87 -9.48 13.28
CA ALA A 258 -12.99 -9.87 14.39
C ALA A 258 -13.27 -11.34 14.84
N LYS A 259 -14.54 -11.75 14.93
CA LYS A 259 -14.93 -13.12 15.24
C LYS A 259 -14.47 -14.10 14.15
N GLY A 260 -14.72 -13.79 12.88
CA GLY A 260 -14.32 -14.63 11.75
C GLY A 260 -12.82 -14.83 11.68
N TYR A 261 -12.03 -13.77 11.96
CA TYR A 261 -10.57 -13.87 12.01
C TYR A 261 -10.11 -14.81 13.14
N ARG A 262 -10.64 -14.67 14.36
CA ARG A 262 -10.31 -15.57 15.49
C ARG A 262 -10.70 -17.02 15.24
N ASN A 263 -11.81 -17.25 14.54
CA ASN A 263 -12.37 -18.59 14.29
C ASN A 263 -11.77 -19.30 13.07
N GLY A 264 -10.59 -18.94 12.65
CA GLY A 264 -9.90 -19.60 11.54
C GLY A 264 -9.57 -18.68 10.36
N LYS A 265 -9.47 -17.38 10.63
CA LYS A 265 -9.13 -16.36 9.62
C LYS A 265 -10.09 -16.41 8.41
N LEU A 266 -11.38 -16.47 8.68
CA LEU A 266 -12.40 -16.56 7.63
C LEU A 266 -12.46 -15.27 6.82
N SER A 267 -12.54 -15.38 5.48
CA SER A 267 -12.91 -14.26 4.61
C SER A 267 -14.38 -13.87 4.83
N TYR A 268 -14.83 -12.76 4.28
CA TYR A 268 -16.23 -12.35 4.35
C TYR A 268 -17.16 -13.44 3.78
N GLU A 269 -16.82 -13.99 2.62
CA GLU A 269 -17.59 -15.01 1.93
C GLU A 269 -17.66 -16.33 2.74
N GLU A 270 -16.52 -16.78 3.27
CA GLU A 270 -16.44 -17.96 4.13
C GLU A 270 -17.27 -17.76 5.40
N TYR A 271 -17.19 -16.57 6.02
CA TYR A 271 -17.99 -16.25 7.22
C TYR A 271 -19.49 -16.27 6.93
N ILE A 272 -19.94 -15.66 5.82
CA ILE A 272 -21.37 -15.70 5.42
C ILE A 272 -21.84 -17.14 5.20
N ASN A 273 -21.01 -17.99 4.59
CA ASN A 273 -21.36 -19.40 4.38
C ASN A 273 -21.52 -20.17 5.71
N THR A 274 -20.72 -19.85 6.74
CA THR A 274 -20.93 -20.47 8.07
C THR A 274 -22.27 -20.07 8.69
N LEU A 275 -22.77 -18.84 8.43
CA LEU A 275 -24.07 -18.39 8.96
C LEU A 275 -25.26 -19.01 8.23
N LYS A 276 -25.10 -19.48 6.99
CA LYS A 276 -26.17 -20.12 6.21
C LYS A 276 -26.31 -21.62 6.52
N ASN A 277 -25.22 -22.24 6.99
CA ASN A 277 -25.13 -23.68 7.20
C ASN A 277 -25.20 -24.07 8.69
N GLY A 278 -25.35 -23.13 9.61
CA GLY A 278 -25.57 -23.32 11.06
C GLY A 278 -26.91 -22.78 11.50
#